data_fd25ffeb464f8cc45605ed38cbea187a
#
_entry.id   fd25ffeb464f8cc45605ed38cbea187a
#
_cell.length_a   1.000
_cell.length_b   1.000
_cell.length_c   1.000
_cell.angle_alpha   90.00
_cell.angle_beta   90.00
_cell.angle_gamma   90.00
#
_symmetry.space_group_name_H-M   'P 1'
#
loop_
_entity.id
_entity.type
_entity.pdbx_description
1 polymer ?
#
loop_
_entity_poly.entity_id
_entity_poly.type
_entity_poly.pdbx_seq_one_letter_code
_entity_poly.pdbx_strand_id
1 'polypeptide(L)'
;RSGEILAIAGVQGNGQTELSEVILGLRPPTTGSIAFDGQDVTRHTVRRRLRAGLGFVPDDRTTDGMVAELSVAENMVLDRYDDPSLGRGPSLSPTRVRHAAHRMREEFDVRVTDVDDAISTLSGGNQQKAILARELSRPLKVLVASQPTRGLDVGSIEFVHQRIVAERDTGTAVLIISSELDEIYALADRIAVMYR
;
A
#
# COMPACT_ATOMS: atom_id res chain seq x y z
N ARG A 1 3.71 -14.63 7.65
CA ARG A 1 4.72 -15.49 7.03
C ARG A 1 4.76 -15.20 5.53
N SER A 2 5.84 -15.58 4.84
CA SER A 2 5.90 -15.47 3.38
C SER A 2 4.75 -16.28 2.75
N GLY A 3 4.02 -15.68 1.78
CA GLY A 3 2.89 -16.32 1.11
C GLY A 3 1.67 -16.57 2.00
N GLU A 4 1.50 -15.78 3.07
CA GLU A 4 0.37 -15.88 4.00
C GLU A 4 -0.30 -14.52 4.17
N ILE A 5 -1.62 -14.49 4.21
CA ILE A 5 -2.43 -13.34 4.61
C ILE A 5 -2.84 -13.51 6.08
N LEU A 6 -2.28 -12.67 6.94
CA LEU A 6 -2.77 -12.50 8.31
C LEU A 6 -3.72 -11.32 8.36
N ALA A 7 -4.96 -11.52 8.79
CA ALA A 7 -5.89 -10.45 9.05
C ALA A 7 -5.95 -10.07 10.53
N ILE A 8 -5.93 -8.78 10.82
CA ILE A 8 -6.25 -8.21 12.12
C ILE A 8 -7.70 -7.72 12.08
N ALA A 9 -8.55 -8.43 12.80
CA ALA A 9 -9.95 -8.07 12.99
C ALA A 9 -10.11 -7.22 14.24
N GLY A 10 -10.98 -6.21 14.18
CA GLY A 10 -11.33 -5.42 15.37
C GLY A 10 -12.05 -4.14 15.01
N VAL A 11 -12.83 -3.65 15.96
CA VAL A 11 -13.50 -2.34 15.85
C VAL A 11 -12.45 -1.24 15.87
N GLN A 12 -12.61 -0.24 15.02
CA GLN A 12 -11.68 0.89 14.93
C GLN A 12 -11.43 1.54 16.29
N GLY A 13 -10.18 1.91 16.56
CA GLY A 13 -9.77 2.50 17.85
C GLY A 13 -9.20 1.52 18.87
N ASN A 14 -9.01 0.25 18.52
CA ASN A 14 -8.40 -0.76 19.39
C ASN A 14 -6.87 -0.93 19.16
N GLY A 15 -6.19 0.07 18.61
CA GLY A 15 -4.74 0.04 18.42
C GLY A 15 -4.28 -0.31 17.00
N GLN A 16 -5.20 -0.46 16.03
CA GLN A 16 -4.86 -0.81 14.65
C GLN A 16 -4.00 0.25 13.96
N THR A 17 -4.33 1.54 14.17
CA THR A 17 -3.55 2.66 13.61
C THR A 17 -2.14 2.66 14.20
N GLU A 18 -2.01 2.52 15.51
CA GLU A 18 -0.73 2.44 16.19
C GLU A 18 0.12 1.27 15.71
N LEU A 19 -0.51 0.10 15.46
CA LEU A 19 0.17 -1.06 14.90
C LEU A 19 0.73 -0.73 13.51
N SER A 20 -0.07 -0.11 12.64
CA SER A 20 0.37 0.31 11.31
C SER A 20 1.54 1.29 11.38
N GLU A 21 1.43 2.33 12.22
CA GLU A 21 2.47 3.34 12.44
C GLU A 21 3.79 2.73 12.94
N VAL A 22 3.69 1.75 13.84
CA VAL A 22 4.85 1.04 14.39
C VAL A 22 5.51 0.19 13.31
N ILE A 23 4.73 -0.54 12.48
CA ILE A 23 5.26 -1.34 11.37
C ILE A 23 5.89 -0.45 10.30
N LEU A 24 5.29 0.70 10.01
CA LEU A 24 5.84 1.69 9.08
C LEU A 24 7.11 2.37 9.59
N GLY A 25 7.27 2.50 10.91
CA GLY A 25 8.36 3.23 11.54
C GLY A 25 8.07 4.71 11.77
N LEU A 26 6.80 5.11 11.75
CA LEU A 26 6.31 6.43 12.15
C LEU A 26 6.33 6.58 13.67
N ARG A 27 6.15 5.46 14.38
CA ARG A 27 6.19 5.39 15.86
C ARG A 27 7.14 4.28 16.30
N PRO A 28 7.97 4.48 17.33
CA PRO A 28 8.76 3.39 17.90
C PRO A 28 7.86 2.43 18.68
N PRO A 29 8.14 1.13 18.68
CA PRO A 29 7.46 0.19 19.58
C PRO A 29 7.85 0.47 21.04
N THR A 30 6.91 0.27 21.97
CA THR A 30 7.17 0.41 23.41
C THR A 30 8.09 -0.72 23.88
N THR A 31 7.89 -1.93 23.37
CA THR A 31 8.70 -3.13 23.67
C THR A 31 8.74 -4.04 22.42
N GLY A 32 9.64 -5.01 22.42
CA GLY A 32 9.75 -5.97 21.33
C GLY A 32 10.57 -5.49 20.15
N SER A 33 10.53 -6.23 19.05
CA SER A 33 11.27 -5.97 17.82
C SER A 33 10.43 -6.29 16.59
N ILE A 34 10.81 -5.70 15.45
CA ILE A 34 10.19 -5.93 14.14
C ILE A 34 11.28 -6.45 13.21
N ALA A 35 10.99 -7.58 12.56
CA ALA A 35 11.90 -8.16 11.58
C ALA A 35 11.18 -8.40 10.25
N PHE A 36 11.83 -8.08 9.13
CA PHE A 36 11.42 -8.44 7.78
C PHE A 36 12.43 -9.44 7.22
N ASP A 37 11.97 -10.63 6.87
CA ASP A 37 12.83 -11.68 6.34
C ASP A 37 14.06 -11.95 7.22
N GLY A 38 13.84 -12.02 8.55
CA GLY A 38 14.89 -12.24 9.56
C GLY A 38 15.77 -11.02 9.86
N GLN A 39 15.65 -9.93 9.13
CA GLN A 39 16.41 -8.70 9.37
C GLN A 39 15.66 -7.79 10.36
N ASP A 40 16.29 -7.42 11.45
CA ASP A 40 15.75 -6.44 12.41
C ASP A 40 15.65 -5.05 11.77
N VAL A 41 14.42 -4.54 11.70
CA VAL A 41 14.09 -3.22 11.16
C VAL A 41 13.51 -2.27 12.21
N THR A 42 13.54 -2.67 13.48
CA THR A 42 12.90 -1.95 14.60
C THR A 42 13.28 -0.47 14.65
N ARG A 43 14.56 -0.16 14.41
CA ARG A 43 15.08 1.22 14.43
C ARG A 43 15.25 1.83 13.02
N HIS A 44 14.77 1.16 11.98
CA HIS A 44 14.83 1.70 10.64
C HIS A 44 13.81 2.82 10.46
N THR A 45 14.23 3.86 9.75
CA THR A 45 13.32 4.92 9.28
C THR A 45 12.32 4.37 8.27
N VAL A 46 11.20 5.05 8.06
CA VAL A 46 10.19 4.71 7.03
C VAL A 46 10.86 4.40 5.69
N ARG A 47 11.69 5.33 5.18
CA ARG A 47 12.41 5.14 3.92
C ARG A 47 13.25 3.85 3.86
N ARG A 48 13.92 3.48 4.97
CA ARG A 48 14.68 2.24 5.03
C ARG A 48 13.79 1.00 5.01
N ARG A 49 12.61 1.06 5.65
CA ARG A 49 11.64 -0.04 5.64
C ARG A 49 11.01 -0.21 4.26
N LEU A 50 10.65 0.89 3.57
CA LEU A 50 10.17 0.84 2.19
C LEU A 50 11.22 0.18 1.26
N ARG A 51 12.49 0.58 1.39
CA ARG A 51 13.59 -0.04 0.63
C ARG A 51 13.89 -1.49 1.03
N ALA A 52 13.54 -1.90 2.24
CA ALA A 52 13.63 -3.29 2.67
C ALA A 52 12.50 -4.18 2.14
N GLY A 53 11.54 -3.60 1.39
CA GLY A 53 10.43 -4.31 0.76
C GLY A 53 9.11 -4.19 1.51
N LEU A 54 8.89 -3.12 2.30
CA LEU A 54 7.59 -2.84 2.89
C LEU A 54 6.72 -2.08 1.89
N GLY A 55 5.50 -2.59 1.61
CA GLY A 55 4.39 -1.87 0.96
C GLY A 55 3.34 -1.46 1.97
N PHE A 56 2.68 -0.32 1.76
CA PHE A 56 1.65 0.16 2.67
C PHE A 56 0.46 0.79 1.95
N VAL A 57 -0.71 0.25 2.19
CA VAL A 57 -2.00 0.82 1.77
C VAL A 57 -2.69 1.38 3.02
N PRO A 58 -2.86 2.70 3.14
CA PRO A 58 -3.46 3.34 4.32
C PRO A 58 -4.98 3.17 4.37
N ASP A 59 -5.57 3.36 5.54
CA ASP A 59 -7.02 3.33 5.77
C ASP A 59 -7.72 4.59 5.27
N ASP A 60 -7.06 5.75 5.32
CA ASP A 60 -7.53 6.98 4.68
C ASP A 60 -6.66 7.32 3.47
N ARG A 61 -7.18 6.96 2.28
CA ARG A 61 -6.48 7.22 1.02
C ARG A 61 -6.33 8.72 0.71
N THR A 62 -7.25 9.56 1.21
CA THR A 62 -7.25 11.00 0.89
C THR A 62 -6.26 11.77 1.73
N THR A 63 -6.07 11.37 2.98
CA THR A 63 -5.16 12.03 3.93
C THR A 63 -3.75 11.45 3.84
N ASP A 64 -3.64 10.12 3.76
CA ASP A 64 -2.36 9.41 3.94
C ASP A 64 -1.92 8.67 2.67
N GLY A 65 -2.82 8.43 1.73
CA GLY A 65 -2.56 7.61 0.56
C GLY A 65 -2.09 8.38 -0.66
N MET A 66 -2.48 9.64 -0.81
CA MET A 66 -2.20 10.44 -2.01
C MET A 66 -2.02 11.91 -1.67
N VAL A 67 -1.47 12.67 -2.63
CA VAL A 67 -1.46 14.14 -2.62
C VAL A 67 -2.43 14.62 -3.68
N ALA A 68 -3.56 15.17 -3.25
CA ALA A 68 -4.73 15.45 -4.09
C ALA A 68 -4.44 16.37 -5.29
N GLU A 69 -3.54 17.34 -5.10
CA GLU A 69 -3.17 18.35 -6.10
C GLU A 69 -2.13 17.85 -7.12
N LEU A 70 -1.40 16.78 -6.79
CA LEU A 70 -0.44 16.19 -7.71
C LEU A 70 -1.14 15.35 -8.76
N SER A 71 -0.48 15.20 -9.91
CA SER A 71 -0.97 14.35 -10.99
C SER A 71 -1.01 12.87 -10.58
N VAL A 72 -1.77 12.07 -11.33
CA VAL A 72 -1.77 10.60 -11.17
C VAL A 72 -0.36 10.05 -11.34
N ALA A 73 0.39 10.55 -12.33
CA ALA A 73 1.76 10.12 -12.59
C ALA A 73 2.70 10.40 -11.40
N GLU A 74 2.61 11.58 -10.80
CA GLU A 74 3.40 11.94 -9.62
C GLU A 74 3.01 11.11 -8.40
N ASN A 75 1.72 10.90 -8.15
CA ASN A 75 1.25 10.05 -7.06
C ASN A 75 1.71 8.60 -7.19
N MET A 76 1.79 8.06 -8.41
CA MET A 76 2.27 6.70 -8.65
C MET A 76 3.76 6.49 -8.38
N VAL A 77 4.54 7.55 -8.21
CA VAL A 77 5.99 7.46 -7.96
C VAL A 77 6.45 8.15 -6.67
N LEU A 78 5.53 8.58 -5.81
CA LEU A 78 5.84 9.34 -4.58
C LEU A 78 6.85 8.64 -3.67
N ASP A 79 6.81 7.32 -3.56
CA ASP A 79 7.71 6.52 -2.72
C ASP A 79 9.06 6.22 -3.37
N ARG A 80 9.25 6.57 -4.66
CA ARG A 80 10.40 6.25 -5.51
C ARG A 80 11.09 7.46 -6.12
N TYR A 81 10.97 8.61 -5.50
CA TYR A 81 11.58 9.86 -6.01
C TYR A 81 13.11 9.80 -6.15
N ASP A 82 13.76 8.83 -5.54
CA ASP A 82 15.20 8.58 -5.60
C ASP A 82 15.59 7.35 -6.46
N ASP A 83 14.62 6.77 -7.21
CA ASP A 83 14.89 5.67 -8.12
C ASP A 83 15.63 6.18 -9.36
N PRO A 84 16.85 5.64 -9.64
CA PRO A 84 17.63 6.05 -10.80
C PRO A 84 16.93 5.82 -12.16
N SER A 85 15.93 4.93 -12.20
CA SER A 85 15.13 4.70 -13.41
C SER A 85 14.19 5.88 -13.71
N LEU A 86 13.83 6.67 -12.72
CA LEU A 86 12.92 7.82 -12.84
C LEU A 86 13.63 9.16 -13.02
N GLY A 87 14.95 9.22 -12.73
CA GLY A 87 15.69 10.48 -12.83
C GLY A 87 17.19 10.35 -12.69
N ARG A 88 17.86 11.46 -12.46
CA ARG A 88 19.30 11.51 -12.13
C ARG A 88 19.52 12.48 -10.96
N GLY A 89 20.18 11.99 -9.91
CA GLY A 89 20.43 12.77 -8.70
C GLY A 89 19.12 13.20 -8.03
N PRO A 90 18.95 14.47 -7.65
CA PRO A 90 17.74 14.96 -7.00
C PRO A 90 16.58 15.26 -7.97
N SER A 91 16.79 15.13 -9.28
CA SER A 91 15.80 15.53 -10.30
C SER A 91 15.14 14.33 -10.95
N LEU A 92 13.81 14.28 -10.86
CA LEU A 92 12.97 13.36 -11.63
C LEU A 92 12.87 13.82 -13.09
N SER A 93 12.80 12.87 -14.01
CA SER A 93 12.53 13.13 -15.43
C SER A 93 11.03 13.01 -15.68
N PRO A 94 10.33 14.11 -16.06
CA PRO A 94 8.89 14.06 -16.33
C PRO A 94 8.52 12.98 -17.35
N THR A 95 9.32 12.82 -18.41
CA THR A 95 9.10 11.80 -19.44
C THR A 95 9.18 10.39 -18.88
N ARG A 96 10.15 10.10 -18.00
CA ARG A 96 10.29 8.78 -17.40
C ARG A 96 9.19 8.50 -16.38
N VAL A 97 8.80 9.51 -15.60
CA VAL A 97 7.66 9.42 -14.66
C VAL A 97 6.37 9.10 -15.42
N ARG A 98 6.05 9.84 -16.49
CA ARG A 98 4.89 9.54 -17.33
C ARG A 98 4.94 8.13 -17.93
N HIS A 99 6.09 7.72 -18.45
CA HIS A 99 6.24 6.37 -19.02
C HIS A 99 6.00 5.27 -17.96
N ALA A 100 6.51 5.45 -16.75
CA ALA A 100 6.25 4.54 -15.63
C ALA A 100 4.76 4.53 -15.25
N ALA A 101 4.13 5.72 -15.17
CA ALA A 101 2.72 5.86 -14.86
C ALA A 101 1.79 5.22 -15.90
N HIS A 102 2.10 5.35 -17.19
CA HIS A 102 1.33 4.68 -18.26
C HIS A 102 1.36 3.16 -18.10
N ARG A 103 2.52 2.55 -17.82
CA ARG A 103 2.61 1.11 -17.56
C ARG A 103 1.78 0.68 -16.35
N MET A 104 1.90 1.42 -15.23
CA MET A 104 1.13 1.14 -14.01
C MET A 104 -0.38 1.34 -14.24
N ARG A 105 -0.76 2.37 -14.99
CA ARG A 105 -2.15 2.63 -15.38
C ARG A 105 -2.76 1.43 -16.11
N GLU A 106 -2.04 0.87 -17.09
CA GLU A 106 -2.49 -0.28 -17.88
C GLU A 106 -2.53 -1.55 -17.02
N GLU A 107 -1.47 -1.83 -16.26
CA GLU A 107 -1.37 -3.02 -15.42
C GLU A 107 -2.44 -3.07 -14.32
N PHE A 108 -2.77 -1.91 -13.73
CA PHE A 108 -3.72 -1.81 -12.62
C PHE A 108 -5.12 -1.32 -13.05
N ASP A 109 -5.40 -1.25 -14.35
CA ASP A 109 -6.69 -0.77 -14.89
C ASP A 109 -7.13 0.55 -14.23
N VAL A 110 -6.22 1.52 -14.11
CA VAL A 110 -6.56 2.86 -13.59
C VAL A 110 -7.21 3.66 -14.70
N ARG A 111 -8.48 4.00 -14.52
CA ARG A 111 -9.25 4.74 -15.53
C ARG A 111 -9.03 6.24 -15.34
N VAL A 112 -8.20 6.78 -16.16
CA VAL A 112 -7.90 8.22 -16.26
C VAL A 112 -7.66 8.57 -17.72
N THR A 113 -8.08 9.77 -18.13
CA THR A 113 -7.91 10.25 -19.52
C THR A 113 -6.43 10.56 -19.76
N ASP A 114 -5.83 11.35 -18.90
CA ASP A 114 -4.41 11.68 -18.92
C ASP A 114 -3.77 11.42 -17.56
N VAL A 115 -2.58 10.82 -17.53
CA VAL A 115 -1.84 10.59 -16.29
C VAL A 115 -1.33 11.89 -15.64
N ASP A 116 -1.34 12.99 -16.39
CA ASP A 116 -1.03 14.34 -15.89
C ASP A 116 -2.24 15.01 -15.20
N ASP A 117 -3.45 14.44 -15.28
CA ASP A 117 -4.60 14.92 -14.51
C ASP A 117 -4.38 14.78 -13.02
N ALA A 118 -4.91 15.73 -12.22
CA ALA A 118 -4.83 15.64 -10.76
C ALA A 118 -5.55 14.38 -10.24
N ILE A 119 -4.93 13.66 -9.30
CA ILE A 119 -5.50 12.41 -8.78
C ILE A 119 -6.85 12.62 -8.09
N SER A 120 -7.11 13.83 -7.58
CA SER A 120 -8.40 14.21 -6.99
C SER A 120 -9.58 14.13 -7.96
N THR A 121 -9.34 14.17 -9.27
CA THR A 121 -10.39 14.06 -10.30
C THR A 121 -10.90 12.64 -10.50
N LEU A 122 -10.18 11.64 -10.00
CA LEU A 122 -10.52 10.23 -10.13
C LEU A 122 -11.62 9.83 -9.13
N SER A 123 -12.41 8.81 -9.51
CA SER A 123 -13.29 8.13 -8.55
C SER A 123 -12.48 7.43 -7.46
N GLY A 124 -13.08 7.22 -6.28
CA GLY A 124 -12.43 6.55 -5.15
C GLY A 124 -11.81 5.19 -5.52
N GLY A 125 -12.48 4.41 -6.36
CA GLY A 125 -11.96 3.14 -6.86
C GLY A 125 -10.69 3.31 -7.70
N ASN A 126 -10.64 4.32 -8.59
CA ASN A 126 -9.44 4.58 -9.40
C ASN A 126 -8.30 5.20 -8.57
N GLN A 127 -8.61 6.04 -7.57
CA GLN A 127 -7.62 6.50 -6.59
C GLN A 127 -6.97 5.32 -5.86
N GLN A 128 -7.78 4.36 -5.38
CA GLN A 128 -7.28 3.16 -4.71
C GLN A 128 -6.43 2.30 -5.63
N LYS A 129 -6.84 2.12 -6.89
CA LYS A 129 -6.04 1.42 -7.90
C LYS A 129 -4.69 2.10 -8.15
N ALA A 130 -4.64 3.43 -8.17
CA ALA A 130 -3.39 4.18 -8.31
C ALA A 130 -2.46 4.00 -7.10
N ILE A 131 -3.00 3.99 -5.89
CA ILE A 131 -2.24 3.71 -4.66
C ILE A 131 -1.69 2.28 -4.70
N LEU A 132 -2.52 1.29 -5.03
CA LEU A 132 -2.07 -0.09 -5.19
C LEU A 132 -1.00 -0.24 -6.28
N ALA A 133 -1.17 0.45 -7.42
CA ALA A 133 -0.18 0.46 -8.48
C ALA A 133 1.18 0.95 -7.99
N ARG A 134 1.22 2.03 -7.19
CA ARG A 134 2.44 2.51 -6.55
C ARG A 134 3.08 1.45 -5.67
N GLU A 135 2.30 0.89 -4.75
CA GLU A 135 2.83 -0.04 -3.75
C GLU A 135 3.28 -1.38 -4.36
N LEU A 136 2.49 -1.93 -5.30
CA LEU A 136 2.70 -3.27 -5.86
C LEU A 136 3.59 -3.29 -7.13
N SER A 137 3.99 -2.13 -7.67
CA SER A 137 4.89 -2.07 -8.84
C SER A 137 6.37 -2.24 -8.50
N ARG A 138 6.70 -2.70 -7.32
CA ARG A 138 8.05 -2.99 -6.86
C ARG A 138 8.07 -4.29 -6.05
N PRO A 139 9.21 -4.99 -5.99
CA PRO A 139 9.28 -6.22 -5.20
C PRO A 139 9.01 -5.95 -3.73
N LEU A 140 8.04 -6.67 -3.16
CA LEU A 140 7.69 -6.59 -1.76
C LEU A 140 8.13 -7.84 -1.00
N LYS A 141 8.42 -7.67 0.29
CA LYS A 141 8.56 -8.74 1.28
C LYS A 141 7.36 -8.77 2.22
N VAL A 142 6.85 -7.58 2.51
CA VAL A 142 5.69 -7.38 3.40
C VAL A 142 4.78 -6.34 2.80
N LEU A 143 3.50 -6.64 2.69
CA LEU A 143 2.43 -5.70 2.38
C LEU A 143 1.57 -5.51 3.63
N VAL A 144 1.38 -4.27 4.06
CA VAL A 144 0.39 -3.90 5.07
C VAL A 144 -0.73 -3.14 4.39
N ALA A 145 -1.95 -3.66 4.47
CA ALA A 145 -3.14 -3.04 3.90
C ALA A 145 -4.16 -2.74 5.01
N SER A 146 -4.35 -1.47 5.32
CA SER A 146 -5.31 -1.02 6.32
C SER A 146 -6.59 -0.57 5.63
N GLN A 147 -7.73 -1.22 5.93
CA GLN A 147 -9.04 -0.94 5.35
C GLN A 147 -9.02 -0.79 3.81
N PRO A 148 -8.37 -1.72 3.06
CA PRO A 148 -8.01 -1.51 1.67
C PRO A 148 -9.21 -1.30 0.73
N THR A 149 -10.41 -1.73 1.15
CA THR A 149 -11.64 -1.63 0.33
C THR A 149 -12.65 -0.63 0.86
N ARG A 150 -12.31 0.10 1.92
CA ARG A 150 -13.25 1.04 2.56
C ARG A 150 -13.79 2.08 1.59
N GLY A 151 -15.13 2.15 1.48
CA GLY A 151 -15.82 3.13 0.65
C GLY A 151 -15.67 2.92 -0.86
N LEU A 152 -15.35 1.71 -1.29
CA LEU A 152 -15.27 1.35 -2.70
C LEU A 152 -16.57 0.68 -3.18
N ASP A 153 -16.78 0.73 -4.49
CA ASP A 153 -17.80 -0.06 -5.17
C ASP A 153 -17.39 -1.54 -5.30
N VAL A 154 -18.35 -2.42 -5.53
CA VAL A 154 -18.15 -3.88 -5.58
C VAL A 154 -17.07 -4.30 -6.58
N GLY A 155 -17.04 -3.69 -7.77
CA GLY A 155 -16.03 -4.02 -8.78
C GLY A 155 -14.62 -3.60 -8.38
N SER A 156 -14.51 -2.48 -7.67
CA SER A 156 -13.23 -2.01 -7.12
C SER A 156 -12.76 -2.89 -5.94
N ILE A 157 -13.69 -3.36 -5.09
CA ILE A 157 -13.40 -4.30 -4.00
C ILE A 157 -12.80 -5.60 -4.58
N GLU A 158 -13.47 -6.20 -5.56
CA GLU A 158 -13.01 -7.43 -6.19
C GLU A 158 -11.61 -7.27 -6.80
N PHE A 159 -11.37 -6.16 -7.48
CA PHE A 159 -10.04 -5.86 -8.03
C PHE A 159 -8.96 -5.78 -6.94
N VAL A 160 -9.22 -5.07 -5.84
CA VAL A 160 -8.29 -4.94 -4.70
C VAL A 160 -7.97 -6.31 -4.12
N HIS A 161 -9.00 -7.13 -3.88
CA HIS A 161 -8.84 -8.49 -3.36
C HIS A 161 -7.97 -9.35 -4.26
N GLN A 162 -8.25 -9.35 -5.58
CA GLN A 162 -7.45 -10.11 -6.55
C GLN A 162 -5.98 -9.68 -6.55
N ARG A 163 -5.68 -8.38 -6.45
CA ARG A 163 -4.30 -7.87 -6.39
C ARG A 163 -3.58 -8.26 -5.11
N ILE A 164 -4.26 -8.21 -3.97
CA ILE A 164 -3.70 -8.64 -2.67
C ILE A 164 -3.39 -10.15 -2.69
N VAL A 165 -4.31 -10.96 -3.22
CA VAL A 165 -4.10 -12.42 -3.35
C VAL A 165 -2.95 -12.71 -4.31
N ALA A 166 -2.90 -12.06 -5.47
CA ALA A 166 -1.80 -12.23 -6.42
C ALA A 166 -0.44 -11.87 -5.78
N GLU A 167 -0.38 -10.81 -4.99
CA GLU A 167 0.84 -10.40 -4.28
C GLU A 167 1.26 -11.44 -3.23
N ARG A 168 0.33 -12.00 -2.45
CA ARG A 168 0.59 -13.13 -1.54
C ARG A 168 1.17 -14.33 -2.31
N ASP A 169 0.60 -14.66 -3.46
CA ASP A 169 0.98 -15.83 -4.24
C ASP A 169 2.40 -15.71 -4.83
N THR A 170 2.94 -14.49 -4.94
CA THR A 170 4.37 -14.28 -5.26
C THR A 170 5.31 -14.56 -4.09
N GLY A 171 4.78 -14.82 -2.90
CA GLY A 171 5.53 -15.08 -1.68
C GLY A 171 5.60 -13.90 -0.70
N THR A 172 4.95 -12.79 -1.01
CA THR A 172 4.87 -11.63 -0.10
C THR A 172 4.06 -12.00 1.15
N ALA A 173 4.54 -11.61 2.34
CA ALA A 173 3.79 -11.69 3.57
C ALA A 173 2.78 -10.53 3.62
N VAL A 174 1.49 -10.83 3.78
CA VAL A 174 0.44 -9.81 3.79
C VAL A 174 -0.17 -9.67 5.17
N LEU A 175 -0.29 -8.43 5.64
CA LEU A 175 -1.04 -8.06 6.84
C LEU A 175 -2.22 -7.20 6.41
N ILE A 176 -3.44 -7.70 6.57
CA ILE A 176 -4.67 -6.93 6.39
C ILE A 176 -5.17 -6.48 7.75
N ILE A 177 -5.53 -5.20 7.86
CA ILE A 177 -6.21 -4.65 9.03
C ILE A 177 -7.57 -4.20 8.55
N SER A 178 -8.64 -4.85 9.00
CA SER A 178 -10.00 -4.56 8.54
C SER A 178 -11.04 -4.69 9.64
N SER A 179 -12.08 -3.88 9.54
CA SER A 179 -13.32 -4.01 10.33
C SER A 179 -14.40 -4.80 9.59
N GLU A 180 -14.21 -5.05 8.28
CA GLU A 180 -15.16 -5.74 7.42
C GLU A 180 -14.94 -7.26 7.53
N LEU A 181 -15.87 -7.96 8.17
CA LEU A 181 -15.74 -9.42 8.38
C LEU A 181 -15.74 -10.20 7.06
N ASP A 182 -16.53 -9.75 6.08
CA ASP A 182 -16.60 -10.41 4.77
C ASP A 182 -15.24 -10.36 4.05
N GLU A 183 -14.55 -9.22 4.11
CA GLU A 183 -13.18 -9.09 3.58
C GLU A 183 -12.21 -10.02 4.30
N ILE A 184 -12.27 -10.05 5.62
CA ILE A 184 -11.40 -10.90 6.45
C ILE A 184 -11.60 -12.37 6.11
N TYR A 185 -12.84 -12.86 6.03
CA TYR A 185 -13.14 -14.25 5.70
C TYR A 185 -12.81 -14.63 4.26
N ALA A 186 -12.91 -13.67 3.34
CA ALA A 186 -12.59 -13.91 1.93
C ALA A 186 -11.08 -14.05 1.66
N LEU A 187 -10.24 -13.36 2.44
CA LEU A 187 -8.82 -13.22 2.11
C LEU A 187 -7.87 -13.92 3.08
N ALA A 188 -8.23 -14.02 4.37
CA ALA A 188 -7.27 -14.37 5.40
C ALA A 188 -7.01 -15.88 5.50
N ASP A 189 -5.74 -16.25 5.54
CA ASP A 189 -5.29 -17.59 5.94
C ASP A 189 -5.35 -17.73 7.46
N ARG A 190 -5.11 -16.64 8.20
CA ARG A 190 -5.18 -16.58 9.66
C ARG A 190 -5.78 -15.26 10.12
N ILE A 191 -6.50 -15.31 11.22
CA ILE A 191 -7.17 -14.16 11.82
C ILE A 191 -6.66 -13.96 13.24
N ALA A 192 -6.28 -12.73 13.57
CA ALA A 192 -6.06 -12.27 14.93
C ALA A 192 -7.07 -11.18 15.27
N VAL A 193 -7.51 -11.13 16.51
CA VAL A 193 -8.48 -10.11 16.97
C VAL A 193 -7.77 -9.14 17.89
N MET A 194 -7.89 -7.84 17.58
CA MET A 194 -7.46 -6.77 18.48
C MET A 194 -8.65 -6.23 19.27
N TYR A 195 -8.51 -6.28 20.58
CA TYR A 195 -9.51 -5.76 21.53
C TYR A 195 -8.79 -5.16 22.74
N ARG A 196 -9.26 -3.99 23.18
CA ARG A 196 -8.88 -3.32 24.43
C ARG A 196 -9.95 -3.47 25.47
#